data_6fd9d62dc2b263bfc7335b15ab24ccc3
#
_entry.id   6fd9d62dc2b263bfc7335b15ab24ccc3
#
_cell.length_a   1.000
_cell.length_b   1.000
_cell.length_c   1.000
_cell.angle_alpha   90.00
_cell.angle_beta   90.00
_cell.angle_gamma   90.00
#
_symmetry.space_group_name_H-M   'P 1'
#
loop_
_entity.id
_entity.type
_entity.pdbx_description
1 polymer ?
#
loop_
_entity_poly.entity_id
_entity_poly.type
_entity_poly.pdbx_seq_one_letter_code
_entity_poly.pdbx_strand_id
1 'polypeptide(L)'
;MSGAEGRIALYLQDKHPIRDGIRYVRRAEELGFEAVWQAESRLVREATVPMAAFAATTSTIRVGSGVVNCWTRNVGLMASTFITLDDLAPARILLGIGAWWDPLASKVGIRRERPLRAIREYIEVLRRLIAMENVTFHGEFVDVTDIQIDIVHGDRSPRQIPIYLGATGMKMMELAGEIADGVVLNYLVSPTYNAEAMARLADGAARSGRKVEDVDRPQLVVCSLDDDREVALDRARELVTQYLGQQPHIGKASGVDQSLLDDIAEELTWPATPEQIRKAMALVPDEVVQMLTASGTADECRAKVREYVASGCTSPILYPLGDDVDAMLETFRGGAGAQEASDQASVRPRKEGGWS
;
A
#
# COMPACT_ATOMS: atom_id res chain seq x y z
N MET A 1 1.81 15.24 -19.41
CA MET A 1 0.87 14.69 -18.42
C MET A 1 0.37 13.34 -18.95
N SER A 2 1.21 12.32 -18.83
CA SER A 2 0.85 10.94 -19.22
C SER A 2 1.48 10.01 -18.18
N GLY A 3 0.84 9.77 -17.07
CA GLY A 3 1.53 9.02 -16.02
C GLY A 3 0.67 8.31 -14.98
N ALA A 4 -0.54 8.76 -14.71
CA ALA A 4 -1.36 8.14 -13.65
C ALA A 4 -2.30 7.04 -14.16
N GLU A 5 -2.78 7.12 -15.39
CA GLU A 5 -3.80 6.21 -15.93
C GLU A 5 -3.32 4.77 -16.20
N GLY A 6 -2.00 4.53 -16.15
CA GLY A 6 -1.42 3.20 -16.40
C GLY A 6 -0.67 2.57 -15.24
N ARG A 7 -0.46 3.28 -14.12
CA ARG A 7 0.32 2.75 -13.00
C ARG A 7 -0.51 1.75 -12.20
N ILE A 8 0.07 0.59 -11.91
CA ILE A 8 -0.54 -0.44 -11.05
C ILE A 8 0.57 -1.22 -10.34
N ALA A 9 0.30 -1.69 -9.13
CA ALA A 9 1.26 -2.43 -8.33
C ALA A 9 0.63 -3.67 -7.69
N LEU A 10 1.47 -4.60 -7.26
CA LEU A 10 1.08 -5.83 -6.57
C LEU A 10 1.38 -5.71 -5.08
N TYR A 11 0.45 -6.15 -4.22
CA TYR A 11 0.67 -6.32 -2.79
C TYR A 11 0.78 -7.77 -2.41
N LEU A 12 1.83 -8.13 -1.71
CA LEU A 12 2.02 -9.48 -1.20
C LEU A 12 2.12 -9.47 0.31
N GLN A 13 1.40 -10.38 0.96
CA GLN A 13 1.38 -10.56 2.40
C GLN A 13 1.93 -11.95 2.78
N ASP A 14 1.11 -12.83 3.33
CA ASP A 14 1.54 -14.12 3.88
C ASP A 14 0.72 -15.31 3.37
N LYS A 15 -0.25 -15.07 2.50
CA LYS A 15 -1.18 -16.08 1.99
C LYS A 15 -0.49 -17.21 1.19
N HIS A 16 0.70 -16.94 0.64
CA HIS A 16 1.44 -17.88 -0.21
C HIS A 16 2.89 -18.03 0.27
N PRO A 17 3.55 -19.14 -0.06
CA PRO A 17 4.98 -19.30 0.17
C PRO A 17 5.82 -18.22 -0.51
N ILE A 18 6.97 -17.86 0.06
CA ILE A 18 7.85 -16.82 -0.53
C ILE A 18 8.28 -17.19 -1.96
N ARG A 19 8.49 -18.48 -2.25
CA ARG A 19 8.85 -18.94 -3.60
C ARG A 19 7.77 -18.66 -4.64
N ASP A 20 6.49 -18.78 -4.26
CA ASP A 20 5.38 -18.40 -5.13
C ASP A 20 5.30 -16.89 -5.28
N GLY A 21 5.59 -16.14 -4.21
CA GLY A 21 5.73 -14.69 -4.27
C GLY A 21 6.77 -14.24 -5.30
N ILE A 22 7.94 -14.91 -5.37
CA ILE A 22 8.96 -14.64 -6.41
C ILE A 22 8.37 -14.85 -7.81
N ARG A 23 7.63 -15.93 -8.03
CA ARG A 23 6.97 -16.22 -9.31
C ARG A 23 5.96 -15.13 -9.67
N TYR A 24 5.11 -14.72 -8.73
CA TYR A 24 4.12 -13.66 -8.94
C TYR A 24 4.76 -12.31 -9.27
N VAL A 25 5.85 -11.96 -8.58
CA VAL A 25 6.55 -10.68 -8.83
C VAL A 25 7.19 -10.67 -10.22
N ARG A 26 7.83 -11.76 -10.65
CA ARG A 26 8.34 -11.90 -12.00
C ARG A 26 7.22 -11.80 -13.05
N ARG A 27 6.09 -12.46 -12.79
CA ARG A 27 4.93 -12.35 -13.68
C ARG A 27 4.36 -10.94 -13.73
N ALA A 28 4.28 -10.25 -12.59
CA ALA A 28 3.85 -8.85 -12.53
C ALA A 28 4.79 -7.94 -13.35
N GLU A 29 6.11 -8.15 -13.26
CA GLU A 29 7.10 -7.43 -14.07
C GLU A 29 6.87 -7.66 -15.58
N GLU A 30 6.67 -8.90 -16.03
CA GLU A 30 6.37 -9.26 -17.42
C GLU A 30 5.08 -8.59 -17.93
N LEU A 31 4.10 -8.39 -17.05
CA LEU A 31 2.80 -7.80 -17.36
C LEU A 31 2.77 -6.27 -17.22
N GLY A 32 3.91 -5.64 -16.88
CA GLY A 32 4.05 -4.19 -16.82
C GLY A 32 3.59 -3.54 -15.52
N PHE A 33 3.49 -4.30 -14.43
CA PHE A 33 3.29 -3.72 -13.09
C PHE A 33 4.50 -2.89 -12.70
N GLU A 34 4.26 -1.71 -12.13
CA GLU A 34 5.34 -0.79 -11.80
C GLU A 34 6.10 -1.14 -10.51
N ALA A 35 5.41 -1.77 -9.55
CA ALA A 35 5.97 -2.09 -8.24
C ALA A 35 5.34 -3.34 -7.62
N VAL A 36 6.09 -3.97 -6.72
CA VAL A 36 5.56 -4.88 -5.70
C VAL A 36 5.78 -4.27 -4.32
N TRP A 37 4.77 -4.38 -3.46
CA TRP A 37 4.82 -3.94 -2.07
C TRP A 37 4.68 -5.16 -1.16
N GLN A 38 5.74 -5.43 -0.37
CA GLN A 38 5.74 -6.52 0.59
C GLN A 38 5.25 -6.06 1.95
N ALA A 39 4.21 -6.68 2.44
CA ALA A 39 3.68 -6.43 3.78
C ALA A 39 4.66 -6.81 4.89
N GLU A 40 4.64 -6.02 5.96
CA GLU A 40 5.12 -6.42 7.27
C GLU A 40 3.99 -6.17 8.28
N SER A 41 3.25 -7.22 8.62
CA SER A 41 2.10 -7.09 9.52
C SER A 41 2.00 -8.27 10.47
N ARG A 42 1.40 -8.08 11.63
CA ARG A 42 1.00 -9.11 12.59
C ARG A 42 2.09 -10.10 13.02
N LEU A 43 3.37 -9.76 12.85
CA LEU A 43 4.54 -10.65 13.06
C LEU A 43 4.49 -11.95 12.22
N VAL A 44 3.78 -11.95 11.10
CA VAL A 44 3.64 -13.12 10.25
C VAL A 44 4.83 -13.24 9.30
N ARG A 45 5.18 -12.13 8.65
CA ARG A 45 6.29 -12.10 7.70
C ARG A 45 7.06 -10.80 7.83
N GLU A 46 8.36 -10.91 7.97
CA GLU A 46 9.31 -9.81 7.88
C GLU A 46 9.44 -9.37 6.42
N ALA A 47 9.47 -8.06 6.13
CA ALA A 47 9.36 -7.58 4.77
C ALA A 47 10.68 -7.65 3.97
N THR A 48 11.82 -7.39 4.60
CA THR A 48 13.08 -7.16 3.87
C THR A 48 13.67 -8.43 3.27
N VAL A 49 13.42 -9.60 3.88
CA VAL A 49 13.85 -10.89 3.36
C VAL A 49 13.19 -11.23 2.01
N PRO A 50 11.85 -11.22 1.85
CA PRO A 50 11.25 -11.41 0.53
C PRO A 50 11.56 -10.26 -0.43
N MET A 51 11.68 -9.00 0.03
CA MET A 51 12.10 -7.89 -0.83
C MET A 51 13.47 -8.14 -1.48
N ALA A 52 14.44 -8.66 -0.73
CA ALA A 52 15.75 -9.03 -1.29
C ALA A 52 15.62 -10.12 -2.36
N ALA A 53 14.77 -11.13 -2.15
CA ALA A 53 14.51 -12.18 -3.14
C ALA A 53 13.83 -11.60 -4.40
N PHE A 54 12.89 -10.71 -4.27
CA PHE A 54 12.23 -10.04 -5.40
C PHE A 54 13.21 -9.16 -6.17
N ALA A 55 14.00 -8.35 -5.47
CA ALA A 55 15.02 -7.48 -6.05
C ALA A 55 16.07 -8.26 -6.86
N ALA A 56 16.52 -9.41 -6.35
CA ALA A 56 17.52 -10.26 -6.98
C ALA A 56 16.99 -11.03 -8.21
N THR A 57 15.67 -11.20 -8.33
CA THR A 57 15.06 -12.05 -9.38
C THR A 57 14.29 -11.26 -10.45
N THR A 58 14.31 -9.94 -10.37
CA THR A 58 13.66 -9.00 -11.30
C THR A 58 14.64 -7.92 -11.74
N SER A 59 14.28 -7.15 -12.78
CA SER A 59 15.18 -6.19 -13.43
C SER A 59 14.64 -4.76 -13.48
N THR A 60 13.32 -4.57 -13.50
CA THR A 60 12.68 -3.27 -13.75
C THR A 60 11.63 -2.90 -12.72
N ILE A 61 10.85 -3.88 -12.21
CA ILE A 61 9.80 -3.65 -11.21
C ILE A 61 10.41 -3.08 -9.92
N ARG A 62 9.79 -2.05 -9.37
CA ARG A 62 10.20 -1.48 -8.08
C ARG A 62 9.75 -2.38 -6.94
N VAL A 63 10.52 -2.41 -5.86
CA VAL A 63 10.28 -3.26 -4.70
C VAL A 63 10.17 -2.41 -3.45
N GLY A 64 8.99 -2.40 -2.83
CA GLY A 64 8.66 -1.58 -1.68
C GLY A 64 8.25 -2.36 -0.44
N SER A 65 8.50 -1.79 0.73
CA SER A 65 7.90 -2.27 1.98
C SER A 65 6.51 -1.65 2.18
N GLY A 66 5.49 -2.47 2.44
CA GLY A 66 4.10 -2.01 2.54
C GLY A 66 3.42 -2.32 3.86
N VAL A 67 3.83 -1.83 5.03
CA VAL A 67 4.98 -0.97 5.36
C VAL A 67 5.76 -1.55 6.54
N VAL A 68 7.06 -1.29 6.63
CA VAL A 68 7.83 -1.57 7.87
C VAL A 68 7.47 -0.56 8.96
N ASN A 69 7.86 -0.81 10.22
CA ASN A 69 7.55 0.12 11.31
C ASN A 69 8.81 0.75 11.92
N CYS A 70 8.65 1.95 12.51
CA CYS A 70 9.74 2.71 13.12
C CYS A 70 10.16 2.23 14.51
N TRP A 71 9.53 1.19 15.07
CA TRP A 71 9.74 0.79 16.47
C TRP A 71 10.63 -0.43 16.63
N THR A 72 10.54 -1.38 15.71
CA THR A 72 11.21 -2.67 15.84
C THR A 72 12.63 -2.69 15.30
N ARG A 73 13.01 -1.70 14.50
CA ARG A 73 14.36 -1.54 13.95
C ARG A 73 14.95 -0.20 14.36
N ASN A 74 16.21 -0.21 14.83
CA ASN A 74 16.96 1.02 15.03
C ASN A 74 17.14 1.76 13.69
N VAL A 75 17.15 3.08 13.71
CA VAL A 75 17.22 3.93 12.51
C VAL A 75 18.49 3.68 11.68
N GLY A 76 19.64 3.42 12.32
CA GLY A 76 20.88 3.07 11.63
C GLY A 76 20.78 1.73 10.92
N LEU A 77 20.20 0.70 11.57
CA LEU A 77 19.97 -0.59 10.93
C LEU A 77 18.96 -0.48 9.78
N MET A 78 17.92 0.34 9.92
CA MET A 78 16.97 0.58 8.84
C MET A 78 17.65 1.21 7.62
N ALA A 79 18.46 2.25 7.82
CA ALA A 79 19.21 2.89 6.75
C ALA A 79 20.15 1.87 6.05
N SER A 80 20.94 1.12 6.81
CA SER A 80 21.84 0.08 6.29
C SER A 80 21.08 -0.99 5.50
N THR A 81 19.93 -1.46 6.00
CA THR A 81 19.10 -2.45 5.32
C THR A 81 18.63 -1.97 3.94
N PHE A 82 18.09 -0.75 3.87
CA PHE A 82 17.56 -0.23 2.62
C PHE A 82 18.65 0.19 1.63
N ILE A 83 19.80 0.64 2.09
CA ILE A 83 20.99 0.85 1.25
C ILE A 83 21.47 -0.49 0.68
N THR A 84 21.51 -1.56 1.48
CA THR A 84 21.88 -2.91 1.00
C THR A 84 20.89 -3.44 -0.04
N LEU A 85 19.59 -3.17 0.13
CA LEU A 85 18.58 -3.50 -0.88
C LEU A 85 18.79 -2.68 -2.17
N ASP A 86 19.14 -1.39 -2.05
CA ASP A 86 19.43 -0.54 -3.20
C ASP A 86 20.71 -0.98 -3.95
N ASP A 87 21.73 -1.44 -3.24
CA ASP A 87 22.91 -2.08 -3.87
C ASP A 87 22.52 -3.31 -4.70
N LEU A 88 21.52 -4.06 -4.25
CA LEU A 88 20.99 -5.23 -4.97
C LEU A 88 20.11 -4.85 -6.16
N ALA A 89 19.37 -3.75 -6.06
CA ALA A 89 18.42 -3.29 -7.06
C ALA A 89 18.43 -1.74 -7.18
N PRO A 90 19.48 -1.15 -7.78
CA PRO A 90 19.68 0.30 -7.81
C PRO A 90 18.48 1.06 -8.37
N ALA A 91 18.05 2.12 -7.67
CA ALA A 91 16.93 2.99 -8.00
C ALA A 91 15.55 2.30 -8.10
N ARG A 92 15.42 1.05 -7.62
CA ARG A 92 14.16 0.30 -7.63
C ARG A 92 13.56 0.10 -6.23
N ILE A 93 14.23 0.53 -5.19
CA ILE A 93 13.79 0.31 -3.80
C ILE A 93 12.90 1.45 -3.33
N LEU A 94 11.78 1.09 -2.67
CA LEU A 94 10.83 2.01 -2.05
C LEU A 94 10.74 1.70 -0.54
N LEU A 95 10.98 2.71 0.29
CA LEU A 95 10.87 2.54 1.74
C LEU A 95 9.51 3.01 2.21
N GLY A 96 8.56 2.10 2.38
CA GLY A 96 7.31 2.37 3.07
C GLY A 96 7.44 2.12 4.56
N ILE A 97 7.17 3.15 5.38
CA ILE A 97 7.30 3.10 6.83
C ILE A 97 6.02 3.57 7.52
N GLY A 98 5.70 3.02 8.68
CA GLY A 98 4.51 3.40 9.45
C GLY A 98 4.73 3.37 10.95
N ALA A 99 3.74 3.88 11.67
CA ALA A 99 3.78 3.96 13.14
C ALA A 99 3.19 2.71 13.83
N TRP A 100 2.96 1.64 13.07
CA TRP A 100 2.36 0.40 13.59
C TRP A 100 1.01 0.63 14.29
N TRP A 101 0.51 -0.35 15.07
CA TRP A 101 -0.80 -0.30 15.70
C TRP A 101 -0.83 -1.04 17.03
N ASP A 102 -1.79 -0.67 17.91
CA ASP A 102 -2.11 -1.40 19.12
C ASP A 102 -3.35 -2.31 18.89
N PRO A 103 -3.45 -3.44 19.59
CA PRO A 103 -2.63 -3.84 20.76
C PRO A 103 -1.33 -4.60 20.43
N LEU A 104 -0.96 -4.79 19.17
CA LEU A 104 0.20 -5.62 18.83
C LEU A 104 1.52 -5.02 19.34
N ALA A 105 1.72 -3.72 19.17
CA ALA A 105 2.92 -3.05 19.67
C ALA A 105 3.11 -3.26 21.18
N SER A 106 2.04 -3.07 21.96
CA SER A 106 2.05 -3.33 23.42
C SER A 106 2.35 -4.77 23.77
N LYS A 107 1.82 -5.75 23.01
CA LYS A 107 2.05 -7.19 23.25
C LYS A 107 3.51 -7.61 23.02
N VAL A 108 4.28 -6.88 22.23
CA VAL A 108 5.71 -7.11 22.01
C VAL A 108 6.59 -6.16 22.82
N GLY A 109 6.04 -5.48 23.81
CA GLY A 109 6.78 -4.63 24.75
C GLY A 109 7.10 -3.23 24.21
N ILE A 110 6.50 -2.80 23.09
CA ILE A 110 6.70 -1.48 22.51
C ILE A 110 5.66 -0.51 23.04
N ARG A 111 6.13 0.61 23.59
CA ARG A 111 5.30 1.76 23.96
C ARG A 111 5.17 2.69 22.75
N ARG A 112 4.01 2.62 22.11
CA ARG A 112 3.70 3.43 20.93
C ARG A 112 3.18 4.81 21.38
N GLU A 113 4.07 5.62 21.91
CA GLU A 113 3.77 6.97 22.39
C GLU A 113 4.04 8.02 21.30
N ARG A 114 3.18 9.04 21.20
CA ARG A 114 3.34 10.17 20.27
C ARG A 114 3.81 9.78 18.85
N PRO A 115 3.09 8.89 18.15
CA PRO A 115 3.57 8.27 16.90
C PRO A 115 3.89 9.27 15.80
N LEU A 116 3.22 10.43 15.74
CA LEU A 116 3.53 11.48 14.77
C LEU A 116 4.93 12.07 15.00
N ARG A 117 5.32 12.29 16.25
CA ARG A 117 6.64 12.79 16.58
C ARG A 117 7.72 11.74 16.35
N ALA A 118 7.47 10.51 16.78
CA ALA A 118 8.40 9.40 16.58
C ALA A 118 8.72 9.20 15.08
N ILE A 119 7.70 9.17 14.23
CA ILE A 119 7.88 9.05 12.77
C ILE A 119 8.65 10.24 12.20
N ARG A 120 8.36 11.46 12.63
CA ARG A 120 9.07 12.66 12.14
C ARG A 120 10.56 12.57 12.44
N GLU A 121 10.93 12.33 13.70
CA GLU A 121 12.34 12.20 14.13
C GLU A 121 13.04 11.05 13.39
N TYR A 122 12.33 9.92 13.24
CA TYR A 122 12.87 8.75 12.57
C TYR A 122 13.14 9.00 11.09
N ILE A 123 12.20 9.60 10.35
CA ILE A 123 12.37 9.90 8.92
C ILE A 123 13.46 10.96 8.70
N GLU A 124 13.55 11.95 9.56
CA GLU A 124 14.60 12.99 9.48
C GLU A 124 16.00 12.36 9.55
N VAL A 125 16.26 11.55 10.57
CA VAL A 125 17.56 10.89 10.74
C VAL A 125 17.81 9.86 9.64
N LEU A 126 16.79 9.07 9.29
CA LEU A 126 16.85 8.06 8.24
C LEU A 126 17.25 8.68 6.89
N ARG A 127 16.64 9.79 6.51
CA ARG A 127 16.91 10.48 5.24
C ARG A 127 18.36 10.97 5.17
N ARG A 128 18.89 11.51 6.27
CA ARG A 128 20.28 11.96 6.37
C ARG A 128 21.27 10.79 6.29
N LEU A 129 20.98 9.67 6.94
CA LEU A 129 21.81 8.47 6.83
C LEU A 129 21.80 7.87 5.42
N ILE A 130 20.65 7.83 4.74
CA ILE A 130 20.53 7.40 3.33
C ILE A 130 21.31 8.35 2.40
N ALA A 131 21.35 9.65 2.73
CA ALA A 131 22.16 10.63 2.03
C ALA A 131 23.68 10.55 2.39
N MET A 132 24.09 9.53 3.15
CA MET A 132 25.47 9.26 3.56
C MET A 132 26.09 10.36 4.45
N GLU A 133 25.25 11.13 5.15
CA GLU A 133 25.72 12.14 6.10
C GLU A 133 26.23 11.50 7.39
N ASN A 134 27.15 12.21 8.05
CA ASN A 134 27.43 11.97 9.47
C ASN A 134 26.35 12.66 10.31
N VAL A 135 25.70 11.91 11.20
CA VAL A 135 24.51 12.36 11.91
C VAL A 135 24.69 12.33 13.42
N THR A 136 24.49 13.50 14.02
CA THR A 136 24.17 13.66 15.44
C THR A 136 22.77 14.25 15.54
N PHE A 137 21.88 13.60 16.31
CA PHE A 137 20.51 14.03 16.52
C PHE A 137 20.04 13.61 17.92
N HIS A 138 19.55 14.57 18.70
CA HIS A 138 19.04 14.36 20.07
C HIS A 138 17.55 14.68 20.11
N GLY A 139 16.71 13.70 19.76
CA GLY A 139 15.26 13.78 19.83
C GLY A 139 14.70 13.08 21.06
N GLU A 140 13.42 12.94 21.06
CA GLU A 140 12.71 12.22 22.12
C GLU A 140 12.67 10.71 21.88
N PHE A 141 12.55 10.30 20.60
CA PHE A 141 12.43 8.92 20.16
C PHE A 141 13.65 8.42 19.41
N VAL A 142 14.42 9.33 18.82
CA VAL A 142 15.69 9.02 18.15
C VAL A 142 16.79 9.82 18.81
N ASP A 143 17.76 9.11 19.36
CA ASP A 143 18.95 9.69 19.97
C ASP A 143 20.20 8.99 19.41
N VAL A 144 20.97 9.70 18.60
CA VAL A 144 22.15 9.19 17.93
C VAL A 144 23.27 10.24 17.95
N THR A 145 24.52 9.79 18.10
CA THR A 145 25.67 10.67 18.15
C THR A 145 26.76 10.16 17.24
N ASP A 146 27.20 10.99 16.31
CA ASP A 146 28.37 10.77 15.43
C ASP A 146 28.27 9.44 14.66
N ILE A 147 27.07 9.14 14.09
CA ILE A 147 26.85 7.93 13.29
C ILE A 147 26.87 8.23 11.79
N GLN A 148 27.43 7.31 11.03
CA GLN A 148 27.46 7.34 9.57
C GLN A 148 27.33 5.93 9.03
N ILE A 149 26.79 5.77 7.83
CA ILE A 149 26.85 4.51 7.11
C ILE A 149 28.28 4.33 6.58
N ASP A 150 29.03 3.41 7.18
CA ASP A 150 30.45 3.19 6.87
C ASP A 150 30.64 2.09 5.81
N ILE A 151 30.51 2.45 4.55
CA ILE A 151 30.79 1.56 3.42
C ILE A 151 32.29 1.58 3.14
N VAL A 152 32.96 0.45 3.43
CA VAL A 152 34.43 0.34 3.24
C VAL A 152 34.79 0.01 1.78
N HIS A 153 34.05 -0.92 1.15
CA HIS A 153 34.35 -1.46 -0.17
C HIS A 153 33.16 -1.34 -1.13
N GLY A 154 32.67 -0.14 -1.36
CA GLY A 154 31.52 0.05 -2.23
C GLY A 154 31.28 1.52 -2.59
N ASP A 155 30.14 1.75 -3.22
CA ASP A 155 29.73 3.10 -3.58
C ASP A 155 29.29 3.86 -2.32
N ARG A 156 29.92 4.99 -2.07
CA ARG A 156 29.64 5.92 -0.96
C ARG A 156 28.79 7.11 -1.39
N SER A 157 28.25 7.10 -2.59
CA SER A 157 27.36 8.15 -3.07
C SER A 157 26.06 8.18 -2.26
N PRO A 158 25.45 9.35 -2.07
CA PRO A 158 24.11 9.47 -1.52
C PRO A 158 23.11 8.62 -2.30
N ARG A 159 22.26 7.87 -1.58
CA ARG A 159 21.19 7.08 -2.20
C ARG A 159 19.91 7.90 -2.31
N GLN A 160 19.16 7.66 -3.37
CA GLN A 160 17.85 8.27 -3.58
C GLN A 160 16.77 7.18 -3.40
N ILE A 161 16.48 6.82 -2.16
CA ILE A 161 15.45 5.86 -1.81
C ILE A 161 14.21 6.64 -1.37
N PRO A 162 13.13 6.67 -2.16
CA PRO A 162 11.91 7.38 -1.78
C PRO A 162 11.30 6.79 -0.51
N ILE A 163 10.88 7.68 0.40
CA ILE A 163 10.28 7.32 1.69
C ILE A 163 8.77 7.57 1.62
N TYR A 164 7.99 6.50 1.75
CA TYR A 164 6.53 6.53 1.77
C TYR A 164 6.02 6.31 3.19
N LEU A 165 5.09 7.15 3.62
CA LEU A 165 4.48 7.00 4.94
C LEU A 165 3.15 6.24 4.84
N GLY A 166 3.03 5.10 5.51
CA GLY A 166 1.76 4.41 5.68
C GLY A 166 0.85 5.19 6.62
N ALA A 167 -0.26 5.70 6.13
CA ALA A 167 -1.13 6.58 6.90
C ALA A 167 -2.60 6.14 6.83
N THR A 168 -3.24 6.10 8.00
CA THR A 168 -4.67 5.83 8.15
C THR A 168 -5.40 7.04 8.75
N GLY A 169 -4.82 7.69 9.77
CA GLY A 169 -5.42 8.85 10.41
C GLY A 169 -5.06 10.15 9.71
N MET A 170 -5.99 11.12 9.70
CA MET A 170 -5.85 12.38 8.98
C MET A 170 -4.66 13.24 9.43
N LYS A 171 -4.26 13.19 10.71
CA LYS A 171 -3.03 13.85 11.19
C LYS A 171 -1.76 13.20 10.63
N MET A 172 -1.78 11.88 10.37
CA MET A 172 -0.66 11.19 9.73
C MET A 172 -0.62 11.48 8.23
N MET A 173 -1.78 11.65 7.57
CA MET A 173 -1.87 12.15 6.19
C MET A 173 -1.23 13.53 6.04
N GLU A 174 -1.56 14.45 6.94
CA GLU A 174 -0.98 15.80 6.96
C GLU A 174 0.54 15.75 7.15
N LEU A 175 1.03 14.91 8.10
CA LEU A 175 2.46 14.69 8.29
C LEU A 175 3.12 14.10 7.04
N ALA A 176 2.48 13.14 6.37
CA ALA A 176 3.00 12.54 5.14
C ALA A 176 3.16 13.61 4.04
N GLY A 177 2.17 14.48 3.86
CA GLY A 177 2.25 15.62 2.95
C GLY A 177 3.45 16.52 3.23
N GLU A 178 3.78 16.75 4.51
CA GLU A 178 4.86 17.64 4.93
C GLU A 178 6.25 17.04 4.74
N ILE A 179 6.47 15.75 5.06
CA ILE A 179 7.85 15.19 5.18
C ILE A 179 8.18 14.01 4.27
N ALA A 180 7.19 13.32 3.68
CA ALA A 180 7.41 12.11 2.89
C ALA A 180 7.47 12.38 1.38
N ASP A 181 8.07 11.47 0.60
CA ASP A 181 8.06 11.52 -0.85
C ASP A 181 6.74 10.98 -1.41
N GLY A 182 6.07 10.13 -0.63
CA GLY A 182 4.75 9.61 -0.92
C GLY A 182 4.00 9.14 0.32
N VAL A 183 2.75 8.75 0.12
CA VAL A 183 1.90 8.14 1.14
C VAL A 183 1.30 6.84 0.60
N VAL A 184 1.45 5.75 1.36
CA VAL A 184 0.67 4.53 1.10
C VAL A 184 -0.69 4.72 1.75
N LEU A 185 -1.70 4.99 0.90
CA LEU A 185 -3.07 5.17 1.33
C LEU A 185 -3.67 3.83 1.81
N ASN A 186 -4.52 3.92 2.80
CA ASN A 186 -5.07 2.77 3.48
C ASN A 186 -5.95 1.90 2.57
N TYR A 187 -6.08 0.62 2.91
CA TYR A 187 -7.03 -0.31 2.31
C TYR A 187 -8.38 -0.30 3.03
N LEU A 188 -9.40 -0.87 2.41
CA LEU A 188 -10.77 -0.95 2.95
C LEU A 188 -11.34 0.43 3.32
N VAL A 189 -11.07 1.40 2.47
CA VAL A 189 -11.63 2.75 2.52
C VAL A 189 -12.34 3.07 1.21
N SER A 190 -13.35 3.92 1.27
CA SER A 190 -14.09 4.35 0.08
C SER A 190 -13.38 5.51 -0.65
N PRO A 191 -13.75 5.80 -1.91
CA PRO A 191 -13.35 7.04 -2.59
C PRO A 191 -13.70 8.32 -1.81
N THR A 192 -14.78 8.30 -1.00
CA THR A 192 -15.15 9.44 -0.14
C THR A 192 -14.12 9.72 0.93
N TYR A 193 -13.57 8.68 1.56
CA TYR A 193 -12.45 8.82 2.50
C TYR A 193 -11.24 9.49 1.84
N ASN A 194 -10.94 9.13 0.59
CA ASN A 194 -9.82 9.71 -0.14
C ASN A 194 -9.95 11.22 -0.33
N ALA A 195 -11.15 11.77 -0.48
CA ALA A 195 -11.34 13.22 -0.62
C ALA A 195 -10.78 13.99 0.60
N GLU A 196 -11.08 13.53 1.81
CA GLU A 196 -10.52 14.12 3.03
C GLU A 196 -9.02 13.88 3.14
N ALA A 197 -8.54 12.67 2.83
CA ALA A 197 -7.11 12.34 2.84
C ALA A 197 -6.32 13.27 1.90
N MET A 198 -6.83 13.54 0.69
CA MET A 198 -6.20 14.47 -0.26
C MET A 198 -6.13 15.90 0.28
N ALA A 199 -7.19 16.38 0.93
CA ALA A 199 -7.19 17.71 1.54
C ALA A 199 -6.10 17.80 2.64
N ARG A 200 -5.98 16.78 3.49
CA ARG A 200 -4.97 16.77 4.56
C ARG A 200 -3.54 16.64 4.01
N LEU A 201 -3.34 15.86 2.97
CA LEU A 201 -2.04 15.80 2.28
C LEU A 201 -1.66 17.15 1.69
N ALA A 202 -2.62 17.87 1.09
CA ALA A 202 -2.39 19.22 0.55
C ALA A 202 -2.01 20.22 1.65
N ASP A 203 -2.71 20.19 2.80
CA ASP A 203 -2.37 21.00 3.97
C ASP A 203 -0.93 20.75 4.45
N GLY A 204 -0.54 19.48 4.51
CA GLY A 204 0.82 19.08 4.90
C GLY A 204 1.88 19.52 3.88
N ALA A 205 1.64 19.26 2.59
CA ALA A 205 2.54 19.65 1.50
C ALA A 205 2.77 21.16 1.48
N ALA A 206 1.72 21.97 1.68
CA ALA A 206 1.81 23.41 1.72
C ALA A 206 2.75 23.91 2.83
N ARG A 207 2.82 23.24 3.99
CA ARG A 207 3.74 23.60 5.08
C ARG A 207 5.21 23.48 4.71
N SER A 208 5.53 22.59 3.78
CA SER A 208 6.90 22.42 3.26
C SER A 208 7.12 23.10 1.91
N GLY A 209 6.18 23.97 1.46
CA GLY A 209 6.25 24.68 0.18
C GLY A 209 6.04 23.80 -1.04
N ARG A 210 5.47 22.59 -0.87
CA ARG A 210 5.14 21.63 -1.92
C ARG A 210 3.66 21.68 -2.27
N LYS A 211 3.31 21.04 -3.38
CA LYS A 211 1.92 20.76 -3.76
C LYS A 211 1.60 19.29 -3.52
N VAL A 212 0.32 18.95 -3.46
CA VAL A 212 -0.12 17.55 -3.29
C VAL A 212 0.29 16.66 -4.47
N GLU A 213 0.46 17.24 -5.65
CA GLU A 213 0.95 16.56 -6.85
C GLU A 213 2.41 16.11 -6.73
N ASP A 214 3.20 16.75 -5.87
CA ASP A 214 4.59 16.39 -5.58
C ASP A 214 4.70 15.20 -4.60
N VAL A 215 3.58 14.74 -4.03
CA VAL A 215 3.49 13.61 -3.13
C VAL A 215 2.88 12.43 -3.85
N ASP A 216 3.63 11.35 -4.05
CA ASP A 216 3.08 10.13 -4.65
C ASP A 216 2.06 9.44 -3.71
N ARG A 217 0.97 8.87 -4.26
CA ARG A 217 -0.18 8.41 -3.48
C ARG A 217 -0.63 7.00 -3.90
N PRO A 218 0.28 6.00 -3.85
CA PRO A 218 -0.14 4.62 -4.04
C PRO A 218 -1.16 4.21 -2.98
N GLN A 219 -2.15 3.41 -3.38
CA GLN A 219 -3.24 2.96 -2.49
C GLN A 219 -3.41 1.45 -2.50
N LEU A 220 -3.46 0.87 -1.31
CA LEU A 220 -3.84 -0.52 -1.14
C LEU A 220 -5.31 -0.73 -1.52
N VAL A 221 -5.54 -1.58 -2.51
CA VAL A 221 -6.87 -1.95 -3.00
C VAL A 221 -7.05 -3.46 -2.86
N VAL A 222 -7.92 -3.86 -1.95
CA VAL A 222 -8.30 -5.28 -1.83
C VAL A 222 -8.98 -5.71 -3.12
N CYS A 223 -8.46 -6.76 -3.74
CA CYS A 223 -8.96 -7.30 -5.00
C CYS A 223 -9.41 -8.75 -4.82
N SER A 224 -10.70 -9.00 -5.02
CA SER A 224 -11.29 -10.34 -5.02
C SER A 224 -11.98 -10.60 -6.36
N LEU A 225 -11.27 -11.25 -7.26
CA LEU A 225 -11.70 -11.56 -8.60
C LEU A 225 -12.19 -13.00 -8.69
N ASP A 226 -13.34 -13.22 -9.30
CA ASP A 226 -13.86 -14.54 -9.67
C ASP A 226 -14.84 -14.41 -10.84
N ASP A 227 -15.01 -15.46 -11.63
CA ASP A 227 -16.07 -15.53 -12.66
C ASP A 227 -17.46 -15.58 -12.00
N ASP A 228 -17.56 -16.20 -10.83
CA ASP A 228 -18.73 -16.16 -9.97
C ASP A 228 -18.64 -14.95 -9.03
N ARG A 229 -19.45 -13.93 -9.33
CA ARG A 229 -19.52 -12.69 -8.58
C ARG A 229 -19.76 -12.90 -7.08
N GLU A 230 -20.65 -13.82 -6.73
CA GLU A 230 -21.01 -14.07 -5.32
C GLU A 230 -19.84 -14.67 -4.55
N VAL A 231 -19.07 -15.58 -5.18
CA VAL A 231 -17.85 -16.14 -4.60
C VAL A 231 -16.80 -15.03 -4.34
N ALA A 232 -16.65 -14.11 -5.29
CA ALA A 232 -15.73 -12.98 -5.13
C ALA A 232 -16.13 -12.07 -3.97
N LEU A 233 -17.42 -11.74 -3.87
CA LEU A 233 -17.94 -10.87 -2.81
C LEU A 233 -17.84 -11.53 -1.44
N ASP A 234 -18.22 -12.80 -1.29
CA ASP A 234 -18.18 -13.50 -0.01
C ASP A 234 -16.75 -13.63 0.55
N ARG A 235 -15.78 -13.85 -0.35
CA ARG A 235 -14.36 -13.88 0.02
C ARG A 235 -13.90 -12.53 0.55
N ALA A 236 -14.31 -11.43 -0.04
CA ALA A 236 -13.98 -10.08 0.42
C ALA A 236 -14.76 -9.67 1.68
N ARG A 237 -16.01 -10.14 1.81
CA ARG A 237 -16.90 -9.85 2.92
C ARG A 237 -16.29 -10.22 4.25
N GLU A 238 -15.61 -11.36 4.35
CA GLU A 238 -14.94 -11.80 5.57
C GLU A 238 -13.92 -10.75 6.04
N LEU A 239 -13.04 -10.31 5.14
CA LEU A 239 -12.01 -9.31 5.47
C LEU A 239 -12.62 -7.95 5.80
N VAL A 240 -13.64 -7.50 5.05
CA VAL A 240 -14.38 -6.26 5.31
C VAL A 240 -15.02 -6.30 6.69
N THR A 241 -15.73 -7.38 7.02
CA THR A 241 -16.40 -7.54 8.32
C THR A 241 -15.43 -7.44 9.48
N GLN A 242 -14.33 -8.19 9.42
CA GLN A 242 -13.30 -8.15 10.45
C GLN A 242 -12.67 -6.76 10.59
N TYR A 243 -12.43 -6.08 9.47
CA TYR A 243 -11.84 -4.75 9.49
C TYR A 243 -12.79 -3.70 10.07
N LEU A 244 -14.07 -3.72 9.70
CA LEU A 244 -15.08 -2.82 10.25
C LEU A 244 -15.23 -2.98 11.78
N GLY A 245 -15.18 -4.23 12.26
CA GLY A 245 -15.16 -4.50 13.71
C GLY A 245 -13.90 -4.00 14.42
N GLN A 246 -12.74 -4.04 13.75
CA GLN A 246 -11.47 -3.58 14.34
C GLN A 246 -11.28 -2.06 14.25
N GLN A 247 -11.77 -1.44 13.18
CA GLN A 247 -11.53 -0.03 12.83
C GLN A 247 -12.85 0.68 12.47
N PRO A 248 -13.86 0.68 13.35
CA PRO A 248 -15.19 1.23 13.03
C PRO A 248 -15.11 2.71 12.64
N HIS A 249 -14.17 3.47 13.21
CA HIS A 249 -13.96 4.87 12.87
C HIS A 249 -13.52 5.08 11.41
N ILE A 250 -12.81 4.13 10.80
CA ILE A 250 -12.43 4.16 9.38
C ILE A 250 -13.63 3.82 8.50
N GLY A 251 -14.42 2.80 8.92
CA GLY A 251 -15.69 2.48 8.26
C GLY A 251 -16.62 3.71 8.21
N LYS A 252 -16.79 4.38 9.33
CA LYS A 252 -17.58 5.62 9.42
C LYS A 252 -17.03 6.73 8.50
N ALA A 253 -15.72 6.96 8.52
CA ALA A 253 -15.08 7.95 7.63
C ALA A 253 -15.22 7.58 6.15
N SER A 254 -15.43 6.30 5.84
CA SER A 254 -15.69 5.78 4.50
C SER A 254 -17.17 5.82 4.09
N GLY A 255 -18.08 6.27 4.99
CA GLY A 255 -19.50 6.38 4.71
C GLY A 255 -20.32 5.13 5.06
N VAL A 256 -19.77 4.19 5.83
CA VAL A 256 -20.55 3.06 6.35
C VAL A 256 -21.49 3.54 7.45
N ASP A 257 -22.74 3.08 7.41
CA ASP A 257 -23.76 3.48 8.39
C ASP A 257 -23.37 3.08 9.82
N GLN A 258 -23.62 4.00 10.76
CA GLN A 258 -23.28 3.79 12.15
C GLN A 258 -24.02 2.57 12.76
N SER A 259 -25.28 2.36 12.38
CA SER A 259 -26.05 1.20 12.86
C SER A 259 -25.41 -0.14 12.46
N LEU A 260 -24.91 -0.24 11.22
CA LEU A 260 -24.20 -1.45 10.77
C LEU A 260 -22.89 -1.66 11.55
N LEU A 261 -22.15 -0.57 11.83
CA LEU A 261 -20.92 -0.65 12.63
C LEU A 261 -21.20 -1.10 14.07
N ASP A 262 -22.30 -0.61 14.66
CA ASP A 262 -22.72 -0.99 16.00
C ASP A 262 -23.17 -2.47 16.06
N ASP A 263 -23.97 -2.93 15.08
CA ASP A 263 -24.39 -4.33 14.96
C ASP A 263 -23.20 -5.29 14.77
N ILE A 264 -22.21 -4.92 13.97
CA ILE A 264 -20.96 -5.70 13.82
C ILE A 264 -20.18 -5.73 15.14
N ALA A 265 -20.10 -4.63 15.86
CA ALA A 265 -19.39 -4.55 17.13
C ALA A 265 -20.04 -5.39 18.23
N GLU A 266 -21.37 -5.57 18.20
CA GLU A 266 -22.10 -6.45 19.13
C GLU A 266 -21.79 -7.93 18.87
N GLU A 267 -21.60 -8.35 17.62
CA GLU A 267 -21.32 -9.74 17.26
C GLU A 267 -19.83 -10.11 17.39
N LEU A 268 -18.91 -9.15 17.16
CA LEU A 268 -17.47 -9.42 17.13
C LEU A 268 -16.77 -9.04 18.44
N THR A 269 -16.20 -10.04 19.10
CA THR A 269 -15.22 -9.82 20.19
C THR A 269 -13.79 -9.96 19.66
N TRP A 270 -12.80 -9.55 20.44
CA TRP A 270 -11.39 -9.76 20.07
C TRP A 270 -10.66 -10.64 21.09
N PRO A 271 -10.12 -11.79 20.66
CA PRO A 271 -10.19 -12.37 19.30
C PRO A 271 -11.59 -12.90 18.96
N ALA A 272 -12.02 -12.76 17.72
CA ALA A 272 -13.30 -13.27 17.23
C ALA A 272 -13.21 -14.78 16.93
N THR A 273 -14.28 -15.50 17.23
CA THR A 273 -14.42 -16.90 16.80
C THR A 273 -14.91 -17.00 15.36
N PRO A 274 -14.68 -18.13 14.65
CA PRO A 274 -15.21 -18.32 13.30
C PRO A 274 -16.75 -18.22 13.22
N GLU A 275 -17.47 -18.58 14.30
CA GLU A 275 -18.93 -18.45 14.35
C GLU A 275 -19.36 -16.98 14.43
N GLN A 276 -18.72 -16.18 15.26
CA GLN A 276 -18.96 -14.74 15.34
C GLN A 276 -18.70 -14.05 14.02
N ILE A 277 -17.59 -14.40 13.36
CA ILE A 277 -17.26 -13.85 12.04
C ILE A 277 -18.37 -14.17 11.02
N ARG A 278 -18.83 -15.43 10.95
CA ARG A 278 -19.93 -15.81 10.03
C ARG A 278 -21.23 -15.07 10.32
N LYS A 279 -21.59 -14.88 11.58
CA LYS A 279 -22.79 -14.11 11.96
C LYS A 279 -22.67 -12.65 11.55
N ALA A 280 -21.54 -12.02 11.86
CA ALA A 280 -21.29 -10.63 11.49
C ALA A 280 -21.22 -10.43 9.97
N MET A 281 -20.66 -11.38 9.22
CA MET A 281 -20.66 -11.35 7.73
C MET A 281 -22.08 -11.28 7.15
N ALA A 282 -23.04 -11.94 7.77
CA ALA A 282 -24.44 -11.90 7.31
C ALA A 282 -25.09 -10.52 7.45
N LEU A 283 -24.52 -9.62 8.23
CA LEU A 283 -24.99 -8.25 8.40
C LEU A 283 -24.45 -7.33 7.29
N VAL A 284 -23.31 -7.66 6.68
CA VAL A 284 -22.60 -6.78 5.73
C VAL A 284 -23.16 -6.98 4.32
N PRO A 285 -23.85 -5.99 3.74
CA PRO A 285 -24.42 -6.12 2.39
C PRO A 285 -23.35 -5.97 1.31
N ASP A 286 -23.67 -6.44 0.10
CA ASP A 286 -22.78 -6.40 -1.08
C ASP A 286 -22.29 -5.01 -1.40
N GLU A 287 -23.15 -4.02 -1.26
CA GLU A 287 -22.83 -2.61 -1.54
C GLU A 287 -21.70 -2.09 -0.64
N VAL A 288 -21.65 -2.52 0.63
CA VAL A 288 -20.57 -2.16 1.55
C VAL A 288 -19.29 -2.89 1.17
N VAL A 289 -19.35 -4.16 0.76
CA VAL A 289 -18.19 -4.88 0.25
C VAL A 289 -17.61 -4.18 -0.98
N GLN A 290 -18.43 -3.88 -1.98
CA GLN A 290 -18.01 -3.19 -3.20
C GLN A 290 -17.63 -1.72 -2.97
N MET A 291 -18.18 -1.05 -1.96
CA MET A 291 -17.77 0.30 -1.59
C MET A 291 -16.30 0.33 -1.14
N LEU A 292 -15.84 -0.69 -0.42
CA LEU A 292 -14.54 -0.74 0.24
C LEU A 292 -13.49 -1.58 -0.49
N THR A 293 -13.88 -2.35 -1.51
CA THR A 293 -13.00 -3.29 -2.21
C THR A 293 -13.27 -3.31 -3.72
N ALA A 294 -12.30 -3.79 -4.49
CA ALA A 294 -12.46 -4.16 -5.89
C ALA A 294 -12.83 -5.66 -5.94
N SER A 295 -14.12 -5.98 -5.74
CA SER A 295 -14.61 -7.35 -5.67
C SER A 295 -15.74 -7.60 -6.64
N GLY A 296 -15.72 -8.77 -7.29
CA GLY A 296 -16.69 -9.20 -8.29
C GLY A 296 -16.01 -9.76 -9.54
N THR A 297 -16.66 -9.56 -10.69
CA THR A 297 -16.13 -9.89 -12.01
C THR A 297 -14.94 -9.02 -12.38
N ALA A 298 -14.22 -9.40 -13.44
CA ALA A 298 -13.07 -8.61 -13.95
C ALA A 298 -13.45 -7.15 -14.27
N ASP A 299 -14.62 -6.92 -14.85
CA ASP A 299 -15.08 -5.58 -15.23
C ASP A 299 -15.44 -4.73 -14.00
N GLU A 300 -16.08 -5.33 -12.99
CA GLU A 300 -16.39 -4.67 -11.72
C GLU A 300 -15.08 -4.29 -10.97
N CYS A 301 -14.12 -5.19 -10.92
CA CYS A 301 -12.81 -4.92 -10.31
C CYS A 301 -12.07 -3.77 -11.02
N ARG A 302 -12.05 -3.77 -12.37
CA ARG A 302 -11.44 -2.68 -13.15
C ARG A 302 -12.18 -1.35 -12.94
N ALA A 303 -13.50 -1.36 -12.91
CA ALA A 303 -14.31 -0.16 -12.65
C ALA A 303 -13.96 0.44 -11.29
N LYS A 304 -13.89 -0.38 -10.24
CA LYS A 304 -13.55 0.07 -8.90
C LYS A 304 -12.12 0.62 -8.80
N VAL A 305 -11.16 -0.01 -9.46
CA VAL A 305 -9.78 0.49 -9.51
C VAL A 305 -9.74 1.88 -10.16
N ARG A 306 -10.51 2.12 -11.26
CA ARG A 306 -10.64 3.45 -11.86
C ARG A 306 -11.26 4.49 -10.91
N GLU A 307 -12.24 4.11 -10.09
CA GLU A 307 -12.81 5.00 -9.06
C GLU A 307 -11.74 5.47 -8.06
N TYR A 308 -10.86 4.56 -7.61
CA TYR A 308 -9.74 4.94 -6.73
C TYR A 308 -8.77 5.89 -7.41
N VAL A 309 -8.43 5.65 -8.67
CA VAL A 309 -7.58 6.57 -9.45
C VAL A 309 -8.25 7.94 -9.57
N ALA A 310 -9.54 7.99 -9.90
CA ALA A 310 -10.30 9.23 -9.99
C ALA A 310 -10.39 9.98 -8.64
N SER A 311 -10.30 9.27 -7.50
CA SER A 311 -10.32 9.85 -6.15
C SER A 311 -8.94 10.31 -5.64
N GLY A 312 -7.88 10.27 -6.48
CA GLY A 312 -6.56 10.80 -6.16
C GLY A 312 -5.47 9.76 -5.93
N CYS A 313 -5.77 8.46 -6.04
CA CYS A 313 -4.78 7.41 -6.05
C CYS A 313 -3.91 7.51 -7.31
N THR A 314 -2.58 7.50 -7.16
CA THR A 314 -1.64 7.57 -8.30
C THR A 314 -1.23 6.18 -8.80
N SER A 315 -1.31 5.17 -7.95
CA SER A 315 -0.94 3.78 -8.26
C SER A 315 -1.74 2.83 -7.37
N PRO A 316 -2.80 2.19 -7.88
CA PRO A 316 -3.48 1.12 -7.16
C PRO A 316 -2.53 -0.04 -6.87
N ILE A 317 -2.43 -0.43 -5.60
CA ILE A 317 -1.64 -1.58 -5.15
C ILE A 317 -2.62 -2.73 -4.89
N LEU A 318 -2.72 -3.67 -5.79
CA LEU A 318 -3.70 -4.75 -5.72
C LEU A 318 -3.31 -5.79 -4.66
N TYR A 319 -4.18 -5.99 -3.69
CA TYR A 319 -4.07 -7.02 -2.67
C TYR A 319 -4.97 -8.21 -3.03
N PRO A 320 -4.41 -9.31 -3.58
CA PRO A 320 -5.20 -10.45 -4.03
C PRO A 320 -5.77 -11.24 -2.84
N LEU A 321 -7.09 -11.45 -2.82
CA LEU A 321 -7.75 -12.37 -1.89
C LEU A 321 -8.00 -13.75 -2.50
N GLY A 322 -8.17 -13.85 -3.82
CA GLY A 322 -8.31 -15.11 -4.54
C GLY A 322 -7.04 -15.96 -4.49
N ASP A 323 -7.19 -17.26 -4.77
CA ASP A 323 -6.05 -18.18 -4.89
C ASP A 323 -5.37 -18.06 -6.25
N ASP A 324 -6.11 -17.64 -7.27
CA ASP A 324 -5.59 -17.39 -8.62
C ASP A 324 -5.08 -15.94 -8.74
N VAL A 325 -3.84 -15.73 -8.26
CA VAL A 325 -3.15 -14.44 -8.38
C VAL A 325 -2.82 -14.15 -9.85
N ASP A 326 -2.55 -15.17 -10.66
CA ASP A 326 -2.22 -15.00 -12.08
C ASP A 326 -3.41 -14.46 -12.87
N ALA A 327 -4.64 -14.90 -12.61
CA ALA A 327 -5.84 -14.33 -13.22
C ALA A 327 -6.02 -12.85 -12.91
N MET A 328 -5.76 -12.44 -11.65
CA MET A 328 -5.77 -11.03 -11.27
C MET A 328 -4.68 -10.25 -12.02
N LEU A 329 -3.45 -10.75 -12.08
CA LEU A 329 -2.35 -10.09 -12.79
C LEU A 329 -2.67 -9.90 -14.29
N GLU A 330 -3.24 -10.94 -14.94
CA GLU A 330 -3.67 -10.86 -16.35
C GLU A 330 -4.80 -9.85 -16.55
N THR A 331 -5.75 -9.78 -15.62
CA THR A 331 -6.88 -8.83 -15.67
C THR A 331 -6.39 -7.38 -15.71
N PHE A 332 -5.27 -7.08 -15.07
CA PHE A 332 -4.70 -5.74 -14.99
C PHE A 332 -3.41 -5.57 -15.81
N ARG A 333 -3.18 -6.44 -16.80
CA ARG A 333 -2.04 -6.33 -17.73
C ARG A 333 -1.99 -4.94 -18.36
N GLY A 334 -0.82 -4.30 -18.34
CA GLY A 334 -0.58 -2.99 -18.95
C GLY A 334 -1.16 -1.80 -18.16
N GLY A 335 -1.68 -2.03 -16.94
CA GLY A 335 -2.12 -0.97 -16.04
C GLY A 335 -3.63 -0.80 -15.89
N ALA A 336 -4.03 0.13 -15.06
CA ALA A 336 -5.42 0.38 -14.69
C ALA A 336 -6.33 0.82 -15.86
N GLY A 337 -5.77 1.39 -16.93
CA GLY A 337 -6.49 1.93 -18.10
C GLY A 337 -6.36 1.13 -19.41
N ALA A 338 -5.67 -0.01 -19.39
CA ALA A 338 -5.22 -0.67 -20.64
C ALA A 338 -6.35 -1.17 -21.56
N GLN A 339 -7.56 -1.40 -21.07
CA GLN A 339 -8.64 -1.96 -21.87
C GLN A 339 -9.37 -0.93 -22.75
N GLU A 340 -9.44 0.33 -22.35
CA GLU A 340 -10.06 1.38 -23.19
C GLU A 340 -9.28 1.61 -24.49
N ALA A 341 -7.96 1.42 -24.48
CA ALA A 341 -7.13 1.55 -25.67
C ALA A 341 -7.36 0.42 -26.69
N SER A 342 -7.70 -0.81 -26.23
CA SER A 342 -8.00 -1.95 -27.13
C SER A 342 -9.39 -1.85 -27.75
N ASP A 343 -10.38 -1.36 -27.01
CA ASP A 343 -11.75 -1.19 -27.49
C ASP A 343 -11.88 -0.04 -28.49
N GLN A 344 -11.14 1.06 -28.27
CA GLN A 344 -11.06 2.17 -29.25
C GLN A 344 -10.32 1.78 -30.53
N ALA A 345 -9.37 0.86 -30.47
CA ALA A 345 -8.67 0.37 -31.66
C ALA A 345 -9.54 -0.58 -32.52
N SER A 346 -10.52 -1.26 -31.94
CA SER A 346 -11.44 -2.17 -32.64
C SER A 346 -12.59 -1.46 -33.38
N VAL A 347 -12.84 -0.18 -33.11
CA VAL A 347 -13.93 0.65 -33.68
C VAL A 347 -13.44 1.54 -34.86
N ARG A 348 -12.37 1.22 -35.54
CA ARG A 348 -12.03 1.93 -36.78
C ARG A 348 -12.97 1.49 -37.91
N PRO A 349 -13.73 2.41 -38.54
CA PRO A 349 -14.62 2.07 -39.63
C PRO A 349 -13.83 1.53 -40.81
N ARG A 350 -14.27 0.41 -41.37
CA ARG A 350 -13.79 -0.11 -42.67
C ARG A 350 -13.98 0.99 -43.71
N LYS A 351 -12.90 1.46 -44.28
CA LYS A 351 -12.98 2.26 -45.51
C LYS A 351 -13.54 1.38 -46.61
N GLU A 352 -14.75 1.68 -47.05
CA GLU A 352 -15.31 1.15 -48.28
C GLU A 352 -14.40 1.56 -49.46
N GLY A 353 -13.78 0.57 -50.03
CA GLY A 353 -13.05 0.74 -51.28
C GLY A 353 -14.05 0.86 -52.44
N GLY A 354 -14.23 2.10 -52.93
CA GLY A 354 -14.91 2.32 -54.19
C GLY A 354 -13.96 1.97 -55.36
N TRP A 355 -14.38 1.08 -56.20
CA TRP A 355 -13.83 0.83 -57.51
C TRP A 355 -14.40 1.83 -58.48
N SER A 356 -13.53 2.52 -59.21
CA SER A 356 -13.75 3.04 -60.53
C SER A 356 -12.43 3.21 -61.26
#